data_6d0871fb493d81519056ddc38e103f42
#
_entry.id   6d0871fb493d81519056ddc38e103f42
#
_cell.length_a   1.000
_cell.length_b   1.000
_cell.length_c   1.000
_cell.angle_alpha   90.00
_cell.angle_beta   90.00
_cell.angle_gamma   90.00
#
_symmetry.space_group_name_H-M   'P 1'
#
loop_
_entity.id
_entity.type
_entity.pdbx_description
1 polymer ?
#
loop_
_entity_poly.entity_id
_entity_poly.type
_entity_poly.pdbx_seq_one_letter_code
_entity_poly.pdbx_strand_id
1 'polypeptide(L)'
;MAKFILGKKLGMTTIFNEAREALNVTLVECASKVSMVRNEEKDGYSAVQVEMAKTKNKVYKKEFKGASAEMKVGDEVGVDSFEIGDKVNVSGLGKAKGFQGVVKRHGFKGSAASHGHKHDLRAPGSIGAGYPEHVIKGKRMAGRMGGKRVTSKNIKVVLIDKEKNLMALQGAVPGVSGAVIEIYTVK
;
A
#
# COMPACT_ATOMS: atom_id res chain seq x y z
N MET A 1 16.20 15.69 -0.76
CA MET A 1 15.78 15.03 0.49
C MET A 1 14.68 14.04 0.18
N ALA A 2 14.55 12.93 0.93
CA ALA A 2 13.43 12.03 0.75
C ALA A 2 12.16 12.68 1.33
N LYS A 3 11.20 13.01 0.48
CA LYS A 3 9.88 13.50 0.88
C LYS A 3 9.04 12.32 1.35
N PHE A 4 8.30 12.46 2.45
CA PHE A 4 7.44 11.39 2.99
C PHE A 4 6.25 11.98 3.73
N ILE A 5 5.14 11.25 3.72
CA ILE A 5 3.90 11.64 4.41
C ILE A 5 3.02 10.42 4.68
N LEU A 6 2.22 10.47 5.74
CA LEU A 6 1.11 9.54 5.94
C LEU A 6 -0.17 10.14 5.39
N GLY A 7 -0.97 9.32 4.73
CA GLY A 7 -2.24 9.76 4.19
C GLY A 7 -3.34 8.73 4.42
N LYS A 8 -4.58 9.20 4.43
CA LYS A 8 -5.79 8.39 4.52
C LYS A 8 -6.45 8.32 3.14
N LYS A 9 -6.58 7.13 2.60
CA LYS A 9 -7.26 6.91 1.32
C LYS A 9 -8.74 7.25 1.45
N LEU A 10 -9.22 8.22 0.70
CA LEU A 10 -10.64 8.58 0.66
C LEU A 10 -11.40 7.72 -0.35
N GLY A 11 -11.02 7.80 -1.61
CA GLY A 11 -11.71 7.10 -2.69
C GLY A 11 -10.99 7.30 -4.02
N MET A 12 -11.66 6.90 -5.08
CA MET A 12 -11.18 7.11 -6.45
C MET A 12 -12.17 7.99 -7.20
N THR A 13 -11.64 8.83 -8.08
CA THR A 13 -12.41 9.69 -8.98
C THR A 13 -11.69 9.80 -10.31
N THR A 14 -12.29 10.46 -11.26
CA THR A 14 -11.68 10.80 -12.54
C THR A 14 -11.52 12.31 -12.63
N ILE A 15 -10.36 12.77 -13.03
CA ILE A 15 -10.10 14.17 -13.35
C ILE A 15 -9.65 14.28 -14.81
N PHE A 16 -9.89 15.42 -15.41
CA PHE A 16 -9.45 15.68 -16.79
C PHE A 16 -8.22 16.58 -16.74
N ASN A 17 -7.21 16.23 -17.53
CA ASN A 17 -6.04 17.09 -17.72
C ASN A 17 -6.35 18.18 -18.77
N GLU A 18 -5.40 19.09 -18.97
CA GLU A 18 -5.51 20.17 -19.97
C GLU A 18 -5.69 19.63 -21.40
N ALA A 19 -5.14 18.45 -21.68
CA ALA A 19 -5.30 17.74 -22.96
C ALA A 19 -6.67 17.03 -23.11
N ARG A 20 -7.60 17.22 -22.16
CA ARG A 20 -8.92 16.57 -22.08
C ARG A 20 -8.87 15.05 -21.96
N GLU A 21 -7.76 14.49 -21.50
CA GLU A 21 -7.67 13.07 -21.20
C GLU A 21 -8.21 12.78 -19.80
N ALA A 22 -9.01 11.72 -19.68
CA ALA A 22 -9.56 11.26 -18.41
C ALA A 22 -8.49 10.51 -17.61
N LEU A 23 -8.09 11.04 -16.47
CA LEU A 23 -7.13 10.43 -15.55
C LEU A 23 -7.88 9.86 -14.33
N ASN A 24 -7.81 8.55 -14.14
CA ASN A 24 -8.31 7.93 -12.92
C ASN A 24 -7.32 8.22 -11.79
N VAL A 25 -7.81 8.80 -10.69
CA VAL A 25 -6.99 9.16 -9.55
C VAL A 25 -7.56 8.65 -8.24
N THR A 26 -6.68 8.42 -7.28
CA THR A 26 -7.05 8.16 -5.89
C THR A 26 -6.82 9.40 -5.07
N LEU A 27 -7.85 9.85 -4.34
CA LEU A 27 -7.77 10.96 -3.41
C LEU A 27 -7.27 10.48 -2.05
N VAL A 28 -6.31 11.20 -1.51
CA VAL A 28 -5.67 10.92 -0.23
C VAL A 28 -5.67 12.19 0.61
N GLU A 29 -6.21 12.10 1.81
CA GLU A 29 -6.14 13.13 2.84
C GLU A 29 -4.83 12.96 3.61
N CYS A 30 -3.99 13.97 3.61
CA CYS A 30 -2.66 13.94 4.17
C CYS A 30 -2.59 14.90 5.37
N ALA A 31 -2.73 14.36 6.58
CA ALA A 31 -2.62 15.14 7.81
C ALA A 31 -1.78 14.34 8.82
N SER A 32 -0.50 14.63 8.92
CA SER A 32 0.41 13.90 9.78
C SER A 32 1.30 14.82 10.59
N LYS A 33 1.74 14.36 11.77
CA LYS A 33 2.61 15.11 12.68
C LYS A 33 3.84 14.28 13.04
N VAL A 34 4.95 14.96 13.29
CA VAL A 34 6.17 14.33 13.80
C VAL A 34 5.96 13.99 15.27
N SER A 35 6.01 12.70 15.60
CA SER A 35 5.86 12.25 17.01
C SER A 35 7.19 12.01 17.70
N MET A 36 8.25 11.67 16.97
CA MET A 36 9.58 11.44 17.52
C MET A 36 10.65 11.59 16.43
N VAL A 37 11.80 12.10 16.81
CA VAL A 37 13.00 12.14 15.98
C VAL A 37 14.04 11.23 16.63
N ARG A 38 14.58 10.29 15.85
CA ARG A 38 15.63 9.37 16.28
C ARG A 38 16.98 9.83 15.78
N ASN A 39 17.94 9.84 16.67
CA ASN A 39 19.32 10.28 16.42
C ASN A 39 20.27 9.09 16.50
N GLU A 40 21.33 9.16 15.70
CA GLU A 40 22.32 8.09 15.60
C GLU A 40 23.04 7.82 16.94
N GLU A 41 23.29 8.87 17.73
CA GLU A 41 23.97 8.78 19.03
C GLU A 41 23.19 8.00 20.10
N LYS A 42 21.85 8.15 20.13
CA LYS A 42 20.98 7.52 21.15
C LYS A 42 20.33 6.23 20.68
N ASP A 43 19.92 6.20 19.42
CA ASP A 43 19.10 5.12 18.87
C ASP A 43 19.88 4.21 17.91
N GLY A 44 21.12 4.56 17.53
CA GLY A 44 21.93 3.83 16.58
C GLY A 44 21.53 3.98 15.11
N TYR A 45 20.53 4.84 14.84
CA TYR A 45 20.10 5.18 13.47
C TYR A 45 19.32 6.49 13.46
N SER A 46 19.33 7.17 12.30
CA SER A 46 18.56 8.39 12.08
C SER A 46 17.22 8.07 11.42
N ALA A 47 16.12 8.51 12.01
CA ALA A 47 14.76 8.36 11.46
C ALA A 47 13.81 9.41 12.05
N VAL A 48 12.77 9.73 11.31
CA VAL A 48 11.66 10.55 11.79
C VAL A 48 10.42 9.66 11.90
N GLN A 49 9.82 9.62 13.08
CA GLN A 49 8.56 8.96 13.33
C GLN A 49 7.42 9.94 13.12
N VAL A 50 6.53 9.60 12.20
CA VAL A 50 5.35 10.38 11.88
C VAL A 50 4.11 9.65 12.36
N GLU A 51 3.14 10.39 12.87
CA GLU A 51 1.87 9.85 13.34
C GLU A 51 0.69 10.48 12.62
N MET A 52 -0.37 9.69 12.49
CA MET A 52 -1.65 10.10 11.91
C MET A 52 -2.80 9.44 12.65
N ALA A 53 -3.89 10.17 12.89
CA ALA A 53 -5.09 9.62 13.50
C ALA A 53 -5.76 8.61 12.54
N LYS A 54 -5.81 7.35 12.94
CA LYS A 54 -6.51 6.30 12.19
C LYS A 54 -7.99 6.25 12.52
N THR A 55 -8.32 6.37 13.79
CA THR A 55 -9.68 6.46 14.34
C THR A 55 -9.65 7.38 15.55
N LYS A 56 -10.83 7.73 16.13
CA LYS A 56 -10.90 8.59 17.33
C LYS A 56 -9.92 8.19 18.44
N ASN A 57 -9.70 6.87 18.64
CA ASN A 57 -8.90 6.34 19.76
C ASN A 57 -7.61 5.63 19.32
N LYS A 58 -7.29 5.60 18.02
CA LYS A 58 -6.10 4.89 17.51
C LYS A 58 -5.29 5.77 16.59
N VAL A 59 -4.01 5.87 16.89
CA VAL A 59 -3.02 6.59 16.09
C VAL A 59 -2.16 5.56 15.34
N TYR A 60 -1.90 5.81 14.08
CA TYR A 60 -0.94 5.05 13.28
C TYR A 60 0.39 5.78 13.30
N LYS A 61 1.46 5.07 13.64
CA LYS A 61 2.82 5.60 13.70
C LYS A 61 3.71 4.87 12.71
N LYS A 62 4.57 5.61 12.02
CA LYS A 62 5.53 5.05 11.08
C LYS A 62 6.83 5.82 11.09
N GLU A 63 7.95 5.10 11.04
CA GLU A 63 9.29 5.67 10.92
C GLU A 63 9.74 5.68 9.46
N PHE A 64 10.34 6.81 9.07
CA PHE A 64 10.98 7.00 7.79
C PHE A 64 12.48 7.24 8.02
N LYS A 65 13.30 6.29 7.54
CA LYS A 65 14.76 6.36 7.63
C LYS A 65 15.34 7.32 6.59
N GLY A 66 16.42 8.00 6.94
CA GLY A 66 17.08 8.96 6.04
C GLY A 66 16.26 10.23 5.80
N ALA A 67 15.26 10.50 6.64
CA ALA A 67 14.59 11.77 6.72
C ALA A 67 15.53 12.83 7.33
N SER A 68 15.32 14.09 6.96
CA SER A 68 16.15 15.19 7.45
C SER A 68 16.09 15.33 8.95
N ALA A 69 17.26 15.47 9.59
CA ALA A 69 17.41 15.73 11.03
C ALA A 69 16.89 17.12 11.46
N GLU A 70 16.40 17.92 10.53
CA GLU A 70 15.91 19.30 10.76
C GLU A 70 14.48 19.36 11.30
N MET A 71 13.72 18.26 11.23
CA MET A 71 12.35 18.21 11.74
C MET A 71 12.32 18.11 13.27
N LYS A 72 11.44 18.88 13.90
CA LYS A 72 11.21 18.87 15.36
C LYS A 72 9.95 18.06 15.70
N VAL A 73 9.93 17.55 16.93
CA VAL A 73 8.73 16.91 17.46
C VAL A 73 7.58 17.91 17.53
N GLY A 74 6.42 17.54 16.96
CA GLY A 74 5.25 18.39 16.87
C GLY A 74 5.07 19.09 15.53
N ASP A 75 6.07 19.08 14.65
CA ASP A 75 5.96 19.66 13.32
C ASP A 75 4.87 18.94 12.50
N GLU A 76 4.11 19.71 11.74
CA GLU A 76 3.13 19.16 10.82
C GLU A 76 3.79 18.83 9.48
N VAL A 77 3.57 17.59 9.03
CA VAL A 77 4.03 17.12 7.71
C VAL A 77 2.85 17.17 6.76
N GLY A 78 2.80 18.23 5.97
CA GLY A 78 1.74 18.51 5.00
C GLY A 78 2.11 18.10 3.57
N VAL A 79 1.20 18.37 2.66
CA VAL A 79 1.36 18.12 1.21
C VAL A 79 2.33 19.10 0.54
N ASP A 80 2.74 20.17 1.23
CA ASP A 80 3.58 21.25 0.69
C ASP A 80 4.96 20.79 0.23
N SER A 81 5.44 19.69 0.79
CA SER A 81 6.73 19.11 0.43
C SER A 81 6.73 18.43 -0.95
N PHE A 82 5.54 18.16 -1.52
CA PHE A 82 5.40 17.48 -2.80
C PHE A 82 5.04 18.46 -3.92
N GLU A 83 5.38 18.11 -5.14
CA GLU A 83 5.07 18.87 -6.34
C GLU A 83 4.23 18.03 -7.30
N ILE A 84 3.42 18.72 -8.13
CA ILE A 84 2.67 18.07 -9.21
C ILE A 84 3.67 17.49 -10.21
N GLY A 85 3.50 16.21 -10.54
CA GLY A 85 4.42 15.48 -11.41
C GLY A 85 5.42 14.59 -10.67
N ASP A 86 5.61 14.76 -9.36
CA ASP A 86 6.47 13.91 -8.55
C ASP A 86 6.07 12.42 -8.67
N LYS A 87 7.07 11.55 -8.77
CA LYS A 87 6.89 10.10 -8.72
C LYS A 87 7.10 9.60 -7.31
N VAL A 88 6.07 9.03 -6.73
CA VAL A 88 6.06 8.54 -5.34
C VAL A 88 5.83 7.04 -5.28
N ASN A 89 6.32 6.42 -4.23
CA ASN A 89 5.97 5.06 -3.84
C ASN A 89 4.90 5.13 -2.76
N VAL A 90 3.87 4.32 -2.92
CA VAL A 90 2.76 4.24 -1.97
C VAL A 90 2.68 2.86 -1.39
N SER A 91 2.88 2.75 -0.08
CA SER A 91 2.78 1.50 0.66
C SER A 91 1.56 1.50 1.57
N GLY A 92 0.90 0.37 1.65
CA GLY A 92 -0.26 0.22 2.53
C GLY A 92 -0.67 -1.23 2.70
N LEU A 93 -1.60 -1.47 3.60
CA LEU A 93 -2.16 -2.80 3.81
C LEU A 93 -3.18 -3.11 2.71
N GLY A 94 -2.87 -4.09 1.86
CA GLY A 94 -3.76 -4.54 0.79
C GLY A 94 -5.07 -5.11 1.32
N LYS A 95 -6.12 -5.11 0.49
CA LYS A 95 -7.44 -5.67 0.85
C LYS A 95 -7.31 -7.13 1.28
N ALA A 96 -7.78 -7.46 2.47
CA ALA A 96 -7.85 -8.82 2.97
C ALA A 96 -9.03 -9.56 2.30
N LYS A 97 -8.79 -10.79 1.84
CA LYS A 97 -9.79 -11.63 1.16
C LYS A 97 -10.11 -12.92 1.94
N GLY A 98 -9.58 -13.04 3.17
CA GLY A 98 -9.76 -14.23 4.01
C GLY A 98 -9.04 -15.47 3.45
N PHE A 99 -9.52 -16.66 3.83
CA PHE A 99 -9.03 -17.93 3.29
C PHE A 99 -9.60 -18.15 1.89
N GLN A 100 -8.75 -18.38 0.91
CA GLN A 100 -9.14 -18.59 -0.49
C GLN A 100 -8.56 -19.89 -1.03
N GLY A 101 -9.34 -20.55 -1.90
CA GLY A 101 -8.91 -21.72 -2.66
C GLY A 101 -7.87 -21.36 -3.73
N VAL A 102 -7.23 -22.38 -4.28
CA VAL A 102 -6.11 -22.26 -5.23
C VAL A 102 -6.48 -21.54 -6.52
N VAL A 103 -7.72 -21.66 -6.99
CA VAL A 103 -8.19 -20.99 -8.20
C VAL A 103 -8.13 -19.47 -8.03
N LYS A 104 -8.71 -18.93 -6.96
CA LYS A 104 -8.70 -17.48 -6.69
C LYS A 104 -7.36 -16.96 -6.21
N ARG A 105 -6.65 -17.75 -5.39
CA ARG A 105 -5.39 -17.34 -4.77
C ARG A 105 -4.21 -17.36 -5.75
N HIS A 106 -4.16 -18.35 -6.64
CA HIS A 106 -3.02 -18.59 -7.52
C HIS A 106 -3.37 -18.65 -9.02
N GLY A 107 -4.64 -18.54 -9.38
CA GLY A 107 -5.09 -18.61 -10.78
C GLY A 107 -5.05 -20.01 -11.36
N PHE A 108 -5.21 -21.05 -10.56
CA PHE A 108 -5.27 -22.43 -11.06
C PHE A 108 -6.50 -22.62 -11.92
N LYS A 109 -6.36 -23.39 -13.00
CA LYS A 109 -7.45 -23.63 -13.97
C LYS A 109 -8.56 -24.48 -13.35
N GLY A 110 -8.23 -25.46 -12.53
CA GLY A 110 -9.18 -26.50 -12.08
C GLY A 110 -9.45 -27.49 -13.20
N SER A 111 -10.53 -28.26 -13.05
CA SER A 111 -10.98 -29.25 -14.00
C SER A 111 -12.27 -28.80 -14.70
N ALA A 112 -12.71 -29.54 -15.71
CA ALA A 112 -13.98 -29.31 -16.39
C ALA A 112 -15.16 -29.54 -15.42
N ALA A 113 -16.30 -28.87 -15.66
CA ALA A 113 -17.48 -28.99 -14.80
C ALA A 113 -18.27 -30.29 -15.03
N SER A 114 -18.03 -30.99 -16.15
CA SER A 114 -18.70 -32.22 -16.59
C SER A 114 -17.70 -33.18 -17.20
N HIS A 115 -18.17 -34.15 -18.01
CA HIS A 115 -17.34 -35.15 -18.72
C HIS A 115 -16.52 -36.05 -17.77
N GLY A 116 -17.13 -36.54 -16.68
CA GLY A 116 -16.50 -37.46 -15.74
C GLY A 116 -15.75 -36.79 -14.56
N HIS A 117 -15.63 -35.49 -14.56
CA HIS A 117 -15.03 -34.74 -13.45
C HIS A 117 -16.10 -34.43 -12.40
N LYS A 118 -16.19 -35.22 -11.32
CA LYS A 118 -17.23 -35.05 -10.29
C LYS A 118 -16.83 -34.12 -9.16
N HIS A 119 -15.65 -34.31 -8.56
CA HIS A 119 -15.19 -33.60 -7.36
C HIS A 119 -13.94 -32.72 -7.58
N ASP A 120 -13.46 -32.59 -8.81
CA ASP A 120 -12.16 -31.97 -9.13
C ASP A 120 -12.28 -30.54 -9.64
N LEU A 121 -13.49 -29.99 -9.81
CA LEU A 121 -13.75 -28.71 -10.47
C LEU A 121 -12.83 -27.57 -10.04
N ARG A 122 -12.59 -27.43 -8.76
CA ARG A 122 -11.74 -26.36 -8.18
C ARG A 122 -10.57 -26.89 -7.36
N ALA A 123 -10.21 -28.14 -7.60
CA ALA A 123 -9.11 -28.80 -6.89
C ALA A 123 -7.74 -28.31 -7.35
N PRO A 124 -6.73 -28.37 -6.53
CA PRO A 124 -5.35 -27.96 -6.88
C PRO A 124 -4.69 -28.91 -7.89
N GLY A 125 -5.20 -30.14 -8.05
CA GLY A 125 -4.52 -31.19 -8.80
C GLY A 125 -3.36 -31.80 -8.01
N SER A 126 -2.42 -32.44 -8.69
CA SER A 126 -1.24 -33.04 -8.06
C SER A 126 -0.41 -32.04 -7.28
N ILE A 127 -0.03 -32.41 -6.07
CA ILE A 127 0.79 -31.58 -5.17
C ILE A 127 2.28 -31.96 -5.20
N GLY A 128 2.65 -33.01 -5.93
CA GLY A 128 4.05 -33.46 -6.08
C GLY A 128 4.16 -34.74 -6.89
N ALA A 129 5.38 -35.20 -7.05
CA ALA A 129 5.72 -36.52 -7.62
C ALA A 129 5.87 -37.55 -6.48
N GLY A 130 6.01 -38.85 -6.84
CA GLY A 130 6.20 -39.93 -5.85
C GLY A 130 7.49 -39.80 -5.02
N TYR A 131 8.51 -39.16 -5.55
CA TYR A 131 9.75 -38.83 -4.85
C TYR A 131 9.93 -37.31 -4.84
N PRO A 132 10.29 -36.65 -3.74
CA PRO A 132 10.89 -37.12 -2.47
C PRO A 132 9.89 -37.52 -1.33
N GLU A 133 8.70 -38.00 -1.62
CA GLU A 133 7.69 -38.51 -0.66
C GLU A 133 7.15 -37.46 0.32
N HIS A 134 7.39 -36.18 0.07
CA HIS A 134 6.84 -35.05 0.80
C HIS A 134 6.55 -33.88 -0.13
N VAL A 135 5.64 -33.01 0.33
CA VAL A 135 5.32 -31.80 -0.41
C VAL A 135 6.45 -30.76 -0.26
N ILE A 136 6.96 -30.29 -1.36
CA ILE A 136 8.05 -29.29 -1.38
C ILE A 136 7.59 -28.00 -0.71
N LYS A 137 8.45 -27.40 0.12
CA LYS A 137 8.19 -26.11 0.79
C LYS A 137 7.89 -25.03 -0.26
N GLY A 138 6.90 -24.18 0.03
CA GLY A 138 6.47 -23.13 -0.89
C GLY A 138 5.47 -23.58 -1.97
N LYS A 139 5.02 -24.84 -1.98
CA LYS A 139 3.97 -25.30 -2.89
C LYS A 139 2.73 -24.43 -2.80
N ARG A 140 2.18 -24.04 -3.95
CA ARG A 140 0.99 -23.20 -4.04
C ARG A 140 -0.25 -23.97 -3.60
N MET A 141 -0.83 -23.60 -2.46
CA MET A 141 -2.01 -24.22 -1.86
C MET A 141 -3.02 -23.15 -1.43
N ALA A 142 -4.21 -23.59 -1.07
CA ALA A 142 -5.21 -22.75 -0.42
C ALA A 142 -4.65 -22.07 0.84
N GLY A 143 -5.21 -20.95 1.24
CA GLY A 143 -4.79 -20.24 2.44
C GLY A 143 -5.19 -18.77 2.43
N ARG A 144 -4.74 -18.01 3.42
CA ARG A 144 -5.03 -16.58 3.56
C ARG A 144 -4.51 -15.80 2.35
N MET A 145 -5.39 -14.99 1.77
CA MET A 145 -5.10 -14.11 0.65
C MET A 145 -5.27 -12.63 1.04
N GLY A 146 -4.37 -11.78 0.61
CA GLY A 146 -4.41 -10.35 0.95
C GLY A 146 -4.07 -10.05 2.42
N GLY A 147 -4.35 -8.83 2.86
CA GLY A 147 -4.02 -8.37 4.22
C GLY A 147 -2.52 -8.28 4.49
N LYS A 148 -1.70 -8.22 3.44
CA LYS A 148 -0.26 -7.99 3.51
C LYS A 148 0.07 -6.57 3.06
N ARG A 149 1.21 -6.04 3.51
CA ARG A 149 1.74 -4.78 3.02
C ARG A 149 2.10 -4.90 1.54
N VAL A 150 1.62 -3.97 0.75
CA VAL A 150 1.86 -3.87 -0.70
C VAL A 150 2.39 -2.48 -0.99
N THR A 151 3.35 -2.37 -1.87
CA THR A 151 3.90 -1.10 -2.35
C THR A 151 3.63 -0.96 -3.84
N SER A 152 2.92 0.09 -4.23
CA SER A 152 2.79 0.54 -5.61
C SER A 152 3.87 1.59 -5.86
N LYS A 153 4.72 1.34 -6.86
CA LYS A 153 5.89 2.17 -7.18
C LYS A 153 5.58 3.15 -8.30
N ASN A 154 6.30 4.27 -8.32
CA ASN A 154 6.30 5.25 -9.40
C ASN A 154 4.91 5.82 -9.73
N ILE A 155 4.08 6.03 -8.72
CA ILE A 155 2.78 6.68 -8.87
C ILE A 155 3.01 8.19 -9.04
N LYS A 156 2.41 8.79 -10.05
CA LYS A 156 2.52 10.22 -10.32
C LYS A 156 1.53 11.00 -9.45
N VAL A 157 1.98 12.09 -8.86
CA VAL A 157 1.15 13.09 -8.19
C VAL A 157 0.52 13.97 -9.27
N VAL A 158 -0.80 14.02 -9.34
CA VAL A 158 -1.53 14.75 -10.39
C VAL A 158 -2.05 16.09 -9.91
N LEU A 159 -2.53 16.16 -8.66
CA LEU A 159 -3.07 17.38 -8.08
C LEU A 159 -2.74 17.43 -6.58
N ILE A 160 -2.50 18.63 -6.09
CA ILE A 160 -2.27 18.94 -4.68
C ILE A 160 -3.17 20.12 -4.31
N ASP A 161 -4.00 19.91 -3.29
CA ASP A 161 -4.83 20.95 -2.68
C ASP A 161 -4.32 21.18 -1.25
N LYS A 162 -3.65 22.30 -1.06
CA LYS A 162 -3.03 22.65 0.23
C LYS A 162 -4.04 23.05 1.29
N GLU A 163 -5.13 23.70 0.90
CA GLU A 163 -6.16 24.14 1.84
C GLU A 163 -6.88 22.97 2.52
N LYS A 164 -7.11 21.91 1.76
CA LYS A 164 -7.78 20.69 2.22
C LYS A 164 -6.82 19.57 2.60
N ASN A 165 -5.51 19.79 2.50
CA ASN A 165 -4.49 18.76 2.68
C ASN A 165 -4.77 17.49 1.85
N LEU A 166 -5.21 17.67 0.60
CA LEU A 166 -5.55 16.59 -0.31
C LEU A 166 -4.49 16.42 -1.40
N MET A 167 -4.19 15.17 -1.69
CA MET A 167 -3.32 14.77 -2.79
C MET A 167 -4.05 13.79 -3.71
N ALA A 168 -4.01 14.04 -5.02
CA ALA A 168 -4.53 13.11 -6.03
C ALA A 168 -3.37 12.33 -6.66
N LEU A 169 -3.41 11.02 -6.52
CA LEU A 169 -2.43 10.08 -7.01
C LEU A 169 -2.97 9.34 -8.24
N GLN A 170 -2.20 9.27 -9.32
CA GLN A 170 -2.61 8.61 -10.55
C GLN A 170 -2.81 7.10 -10.33
N GLY A 171 -4.00 6.60 -10.68
CA GLY A 171 -4.33 5.19 -10.63
C GLY A 171 -4.72 4.68 -9.24
N ALA A 172 -4.56 3.39 -9.03
CA ALA A 172 -4.99 2.72 -7.80
C ALA A 172 -3.85 2.62 -6.78
N VAL A 173 -4.19 2.87 -5.51
CA VAL A 173 -3.27 2.69 -4.37
C VAL A 173 -3.73 1.54 -3.47
N PRO A 174 -2.84 0.91 -2.70
CA PRO A 174 -3.18 -0.19 -1.82
C PRO A 174 -4.23 0.19 -0.76
N GLY A 175 -4.99 -0.78 -0.31
CA GLY A 175 -5.94 -0.65 0.81
C GLY A 175 -7.38 -0.39 0.43
N VAL A 176 -8.24 -0.39 1.44
CA VAL A 176 -9.65 -0.01 1.37
C VAL A 176 -9.80 1.50 1.58
N SER A 177 -10.95 2.07 1.28
CA SER A 177 -11.26 3.45 1.69
C SER A 177 -11.17 3.58 3.21
N GLY A 178 -10.60 4.68 3.69
CA GLY A 178 -10.27 4.89 5.10
C GLY A 178 -8.97 4.24 5.60
N ALA A 179 -8.26 3.48 4.75
CA ALA A 179 -6.96 2.90 5.12
C ALA A 179 -5.86 3.97 5.15
N VAL A 180 -4.98 3.86 6.14
CA VAL A 180 -3.75 4.67 6.19
C VAL A 180 -2.74 4.10 5.20
N ILE A 181 -2.12 4.96 4.43
CA ILE A 181 -1.07 4.67 3.45
C ILE A 181 0.16 5.52 3.73
N GLU A 182 1.30 5.01 3.35
CA GLU A 182 2.61 5.64 3.48
C GLU A 182 3.03 6.09 2.09
N ILE A 183 3.31 7.37 1.90
CA ILE A 183 3.73 7.97 0.64
C ILE A 183 5.16 8.49 0.82
N TYR A 184 6.05 8.13 -0.09
CA TYR A 184 7.44 8.58 -0.04
C TYR A 184 8.06 8.62 -1.44
N THR A 185 8.98 9.57 -1.65
CA THR A 185 9.80 9.61 -2.87
C THR A 185 10.95 8.63 -2.77
N VAL A 186 11.34 8.04 -3.90
CA VAL A 186 12.59 7.29 -4.02
C VAL A 186 13.70 8.28 -4.35
N LYS A 187 14.82 8.12 -3.69
CA LYS A 187 16.06 8.82 -4.10
C LYS A 187 16.51 8.34 -5.45
#